data_412987bf9200ce1384653baf92afb08f
#
_entry.id   412987bf9200ce1384653baf92afb08f
#
_cell.length_a   1.000
_cell.length_b   1.000
_cell.length_c   1.000
_cell.angle_alpha   90.00
_cell.angle_beta   90.00
_cell.angle_gamma   90.00
#
_symmetry.space_group_name_H-M   'P 1'
#
loop_
_entity.id
_entity.type
_entity.pdbx_description
1 polymer ?
#
loop_
_entity_poly.entity_id
_entity_poly.type
_entity_poly.pdbx_seq_one_letter_code
_entity_poly.pdbx_strand_id
1 'polypeptide(L)'
;MKKLVIVSAFLAVSNITKAQNAEPAVQWGKEIENLQPGKSNLTQILKSDAGGSYAIREQGSYTDHHYLLEKYDASFNRVFSTDVTPPVGVMGNSNLVNKILSVKGKVLVMCDGWNKAEKTGSCNIFEVSLDGDVAKSPIVADKAIAEKQMKSASYFYDVSDDGTKLITFAQLPYEKDATEKGRLKCFETASMKELWSNEIDFAVPADKSPDNTIIVANTGDAYVLKKVKMDKNVWKYAMYSFASGNMKKDEVEIPEKVFNSSKMVINTKGDLVVYGTYATGRWTGNESQGSVYIRVDGITKAIAAKKVEPWANELIKAFMESKIGGKAGSVIPMEFKYMIPKNDGSVIAMFEDNKMDKAAVPGSTTFQYNYTYTSGSIMVLCLNPDGSQAWNNVVPKFQEIKTASETRLFDSFCYGMLGDRLLVFYGNTNVDYKWKDGAGRELYKESIFGKRVVNPTCLVMIDGKGSMKGVDNYYGWKEKTGLPLLKFMDGATFEMSLNPATFYQAEDGIIIYAEMPGQQRYKIGKLKL
;
A
#
# COMPACT_ATOMS: atom_id res chain seq x y z
N MET A 1 44.67 28.53 9.02
CA MET A 1 43.25 28.16 9.16
C MET A 1 42.51 27.97 7.82
N LYS A 2 42.76 28.72 6.74
CA LYS A 2 42.05 28.56 5.45
C LYS A 2 42.33 27.24 4.71
N LYS A 3 43.52 26.61 4.88
CA LYS A 3 43.84 25.31 4.23
C LYS A 3 43.11 24.10 4.85
N LEU A 4 42.75 24.15 6.12
CA LEU A 4 42.04 23.04 6.79
C LEU A 4 40.58 22.95 6.38
N VAL A 5 39.93 24.08 6.08
CA VAL A 5 38.53 24.11 5.63
C VAL A 5 38.34 23.51 4.23
N ILE A 6 39.32 23.71 3.34
CA ILE A 6 39.28 23.18 1.97
C ILE A 6 39.41 21.64 1.97
N VAL A 7 40.30 21.09 2.83
CA VAL A 7 40.48 19.63 2.96
C VAL A 7 39.21 18.97 3.53
N SER A 8 38.57 19.60 4.53
CA SER A 8 37.32 19.07 5.08
C SER A 8 36.16 19.12 4.10
N ALA A 9 36.07 20.16 3.26
CA ALA A 9 35.06 20.25 2.22
C ALA A 9 35.29 19.20 1.10
N PHE A 10 36.54 18.94 0.71
CA PHE A 10 36.86 17.90 -0.28
C PHE A 10 36.58 16.48 0.25
N LEU A 11 36.86 16.21 1.53
CA LEU A 11 36.53 14.92 2.16
C LEU A 11 35.01 14.73 2.31
N ALA A 12 34.26 15.78 2.62
CA ALA A 12 32.81 15.72 2.66
C ALA A 12 32.19 15.47 1.29
N VAL A 13 32.67 16.16 0.25
CA VAL A 13 32.20 15.96 -1.13
C VAL A 13 32.57 14.56 -1.65
N SER A 14 33.78 14.05 -1.34
CA SER A 14 34.19 12.70 -1.75
C SER A 14 33.39 11.60 -1.04
N ASN A 15 32.96 11.82 0.18
CA ASN A 15 32.10 10.88 0.90
C ASN A 15 30.64 10.92 0.38
N ILE A 16 30.12 12.08 0.00
CA ILE A 16 28.80 12.21 -0.61
C ILE A 16 28.78 11.53 -1.97
N THR A 17 29.80 11.70 -2.81
CA THR A 17 29.87 11.02 -4.12
C THR A 17 30.08 9.51 -4.00
N LYS A 18 30.78 9.03 -2.98
CA LYS A 18 30.88 7.58 -2.72
C LYS A 18 29.56 6.99 -2.23
N ALA A 19 28.82 7.70 -1.35
CA ALA A 19 27.50 7.26 -0.89
C ALA A 19 26.47 7.22 -2.05
N GLN A 20 26.55 8.13 -3.00
CA GLN A 20 25.65 8.14 -4.17
C GLN A 20 25.86 6.95 -5.13
N ASN A 21 27.03 6.31 -5.13
CA ASN A 21 27.35 5.18 -5.99
C ASN A 21 27.39 3.84 -5.25
N ALA A 22 27.17 3.81 -3.94
CA ALA A 22 27.09 2.56 -3.20
C ALA A 22 25.84 1.78 -3.63
N GLU A 23 26.00 0.50 -3.93
CA GLU A 23 24.87 -0.39 -4.14
C GLU A 23 24.17 -0.61 -2.79
N PRO A 24 22.83 -0.52 -2.73
CA PRO A 24 22.10 -0.78 -1.50
C PRO A 24 22.38 -2.21 -1.02
N ALA A 25 22.56 -2.40 0.28
CA ALA A 25 22.79 -3.71 0.88
C ALA A 25 21.70 -4.06 1.88
N VAL A 26 21.33 -5.34 1.97
CA VAL A 26 20.34 -5.82 2.94
C VAL A 26 21.04 -6.41 4.16
N GLN A 27 20.72 -5.86 5.33
CA GLN A 27 21.05 -6.48 6.60
C GLN A 27 19.88 -7.37 7.02
N TRP A 28 20.06 -8.68 6.96
CA TRP A 28 19.04 -9.65 7.39
C TRP A 28 19.18 -10.02 8.85
N GLY A 29 18.03 -10.18 9.52
CA GLY A 29 17.92 -10.86 10.79
C GLY A 29 18.07 -12.39 10.65
N LYS A 30 18.01 -13.08 11.78
CA LYS A 30 18.00 -14.56 11.82
C LYS A 30 16.71 -15.10 11.19
N GLU A 31 16.80 -16.31 10.66
CA GLU A 31 15.62 -17.06 10.25
C GLU A 31 14.78 -17.42 11.47
N ILE A 32 13.47 -17.27 11.33
CA ILE A 32 12.48 -17.55 12.37
C ILE A 32 11.56 -18.65 11.85
N GLU A 33 11.34 -19.67 12.67
CA GLU A 33 10.40 -20.73 12.35
C GLU A 33 8.96 -20.23 12.51
N ASN A 34 8.13 -20.51 11.51
CA ASN A 34 6.70 -20.28 11.58
C ASN A 34 6.02 -21.52 12.15
N LEU A 35 5.53 -21.42 13.37
CA LEU A 35 4.91 -22.54 14.08
C LEU A 35 3.56 -22.98 13.50
N GLN A 36 2.95 -22.17 12.63
CA GLN A 36 1.68 -22.46 11.97
C GLN A 36 1.74 -22.17 10.46
N PRO A 37 2.54 -22.95 9.69
CA PRO A 37 2.66 -22.74 8.25
C PRO A 37 1.29 -22.81 7.56
N GLY A 38 1.03 -21.89 6.62
CA GLY A 38 -0.23 -21.79 5.89
C GLY A 38 -1.41 -21.20 6.66
N LYS A 39 -1.25 -20.94 7.97
CA LYS A 39 -2.26 -20.30 8.83
C LYS A 39 -1.74 -19.07 9.56
N SER A 40 -0.53 -18.64 9.28
CA SER A 40 0.12 -17.53 9.97
C SER A 40 0.95 -16.71 8.97
N ASN A 41 0.56 -15.44 8.77
CA ASN A 41 1.18 -14.53 7.81
C ASN A 41 1.59 -13.22 8.49
N LEU A 42 2.79 -12.72 8.20
CA LEU A 42 3.13 -11.34 8.54
C LEU A 42 2.46 -10.43 7.53
N THR A 43 1.47 -9.67 7.98
CA THR A 43 0.62 -8.87 7.08
C THR A 43 1.00 -7.41 7.03
N GLN A 44 1.67 -6.91 8.08
CA GLN A 44 2.01 -5.50 8.16
C GLN A 44 3.28 -5.27 8.98
N ILE A 45 4.18 -4.43 8.49
CA ILE A 45 5.23 -3.81 9.31
C ILE A 45 4.73 -2.42 9.70
N LEU A 46 4.60 -2.17 11.00
CA LEU A 46 3.96 -0.97 11.53
C LEU A 46 4.90 0.20 11.66
N LYS A 47 6.11 -0.06 12.16
CA LYS A 47 7.08 0.96 12.53
C LYS A 47 8.48 0.37 12.58
N SER A 48 9.48 1.19 12.31
CA SER A 48 10.88 0.87 12.56
C SER A 48 11.61 2.15 12.97
N ASP A 49 12.28 2.10 14.13
CA ASP A 49 13.11 3.18 14.67
C ASP A 49 14.35 2.61 15.36
N ALA A 50 15.08 3.44 16.11
CA ALA A 50 16.25 3.01 16.86
C ALA A 50 15.94 1.94 17.94
N GLY A 51 14.70 1.86 18.42
CA GLY A 51 14.24 0.86 19.38
C GLY A 51 13.87 -0.49 18.77
N GLY A 52 13.88 -0.60 17.45
CA GLY A 52 13.57 -1.82 16.71
C GLY A 52 12.39 -1.67 15.74
N SER A 53 11.92 -2.78 15.24
CA SER A 53 10.79 -2.85 14.30
C SER A 53 9.62 -3.58 14.93
N TYR A 54 8.42 -3.14 14.56
CA TYR A 54 7.16 -3.76 15.01
C TYR A 54 6.36 -4.21 13.80
N ALA A 55 5.74 -5.38 13.93
CA ALA A 55 4.94 -5.95 12.86
C ALA A 55 3.69 -6.65 13.41
N ILE A 56 2.67 -6.80 12.56
CA ILE A 56 1.48 -7.61 12.84
C ILE A 56 1.57 -8.91 12.05
N ARG A 57 1.36 -9.98 12.78
CA ARG A 57 1.14 -11.31 12.23
C ARG A 57 -0.31 -11.71 12.44
N GLU A 58 -0.97 -12.07 11.38
CA GLU A 58 -2.29 -12.70 11.43
C GLU A 58 -2.14 -14.21 11.52
N GLN A 59 -2.90 -14.85 12.41
CA GLN A 59 -2.81 -16.27 12.69
C GLN A 59 -4.19 -16.89 12.87
N GLY A 60 -4.36 -18.12 12.42
CA GLY A 60 -5.58 -18.90 12.63
C GLY A 60 -6.44 -19.03 11.37
N SER A 61 -7.72 -19.26 11.58
CA SER A 61 -8.75 -19.44 10.55
C SER A 61 -9.83 -18.39 10.66
N TYR A 62 -10.78 -18.37 9.73
CA TYR A 62 -11.90 -17.43 9.72
C TYR A 62 -12.69 -17.39 11.05
N THR A 63 -12.78 -18.50 11.78
CA THR A 63 -13.53 -18.59 13.05
C THR A 63 -12.64 -18.44 14.29
N ASP A 64 -11.32 -18.48 14.13
CA ASP A 64 -10.33 -18.41 15.20
C ASP A 64 -9.15 -17.56 14.72
N HIS A 65 -9.38 -16.27 14.58
CA HIS A 65 -8.44 -15.33 13.99
C HIS A 65 -7.76 -14.52 15.09
N HIS A 66 -6.44 -14.55 15.11
CA HIS A 66 -5.60 -13.87 16.08
C HIS A 66 -4.68 -12.86 15.41
N TYR A 67 -4.43 -11.76 16.08
CA TYR A 67 -3.46 -10.74 15.71
C TYR A 67 -2.31 -10.72 16.71
N LEU A 68 -1.11 -11.01 16.25
CA LEU A 68 0.08 -11.00 17.07
C LEU A 68 0.90 -9.75 16.79
N LEU A 69 1.22 -8.98 17.82
CA LEU A 69 2.23 -7.93 17.75
C LEU A 69 3.60 -8.56 17.95
N GLU A 70 4.46 -8.45 16.96
CA GLU A 70 5.84 -8.91 17.01
C GLU A 70 6.79 -7.72 17.11
N LYS A 71 7.78 -7.82 18.00
CA LYS A 71 8.87 -6.85 18.12
C LYS A 71 10.18 -7.48 17.68
N TYR A 72 10.97 -6.74 16.94
CA TYR A 72 12.29 -7.11 16.46
C TYR A 72 13.33 -6.10 16.94
N ASP A 73 14.50 -6.57 17.35
CA ASP A 73 15.63 -5.70 17.74
C ASP A 73 16.27 -5.01 16.52
N ALA A 74 17.29 -4.19 16.77
CA ALA A 74 18.03 -3.49 15.71
C ALA A 74 18.78 -4.43 14.74
N SER A 75 18.94 -5.70 15.10
CA SER A 75 19.50 -6.77 14.26
C SER A 75 18.43 -7.65 13.62
N PHE A 76 17.15 -7.26 13.74
CA PHE A 76 15.98 -7.99 13.24
C PHE A 76 15.77 -9.39 13.82
N ASN A 77 16.25 -9.65 15.03
CA ASN A 77 15.87 -10.84 15.78
C ASN A 77 14.56 -10.57 16.51
N ARG A 78 13.62 -11.54 16.47
CA ARG A 78 12.35 -11.41 17.19
C ARG A 78 12.58 -11.42 18.69
N VAL A 79 12.14 -10.34 19.35
CA VAL A 79 12.24 -10.15 20.82
C VAL A 79 11.05 -10.80 21.52
N PHE A 80 9.84 -10.50 21.01
CA PHE A 80 8.61 -11.11 21.50
C PHE A 80 7.57 -11.26 20.39
N SER A 81 6.54 -12.04 20.67
CA SER A 81 5.30 -12.15 19.91
C SER A 81 4.16 -12.29 20.91
N THR A 82 3.24 -11.34 20.94
CA THR A 82 2.15 -11.24 21.92
C THR A 82 0.80 -11.13 21.19
N ASP A 83 -0.19 -11.87 21.65
CA ASP A 83 -1.56 -11.78 21.13
C ASP A 83 -2.20 -10.45 21.55
N VAL A 84 -2.58 -9.66 20.57
CA VAL A 84 -3.24 -8.35 20.75
C VAL A 84 -4.65 -8.35 20.18
N THR A 85 -5.23 -9.53 20.02
CA THR A 85 -6.60 -9.69 19.54
C THR A 85 -7.59 -9.11 20.56
N PRO A 86 -8.41 -8.14 20.18
CA PRO A 86 -9.43 -7.62 21.08
C PRO A 86 -10.41 -8.71 21.52
N PRO A 87 -10.98 -8.58 22.72
CA PRO A 87 -11.96 -9.55 23.18
C PRO A 87 -13.18 -9.58 22.25
N VAL A 88 -13.48 -10.77 21.74
CA VAL A 88 -14.70 -11.00 20.96
C VAL A 88 -15.88 -10.87 21.91
N GLY A 89 -16.86 -10.05 21.55
CA GLY A 89 -18.04 -9.84 22.38
C GLY A 89 -18.85 -11.13 22.57
N VAL A 90 -19.53 -11.24 23.70
CA VAL A 90 -20.41 -12.37 24.04
C VAL A 90 -21.89 -12.03 23.78
N MET A 91 -22.69 -13.05 23.49
CA MET A 91 -24.17 -12.95 23.35
C MET A 91 -24.69 -11.97 22.29
N GLY A 92 -24.12 -11.99 21.10
CA GLY A 92 -24.58 -11.16 19.97
C GLY A 92 -23.95 -9.76 19.93
N ASN A 93 -22.98 -9.50 20.80
CA ASN A 93 -22.05 -8.41 20.66
C ASN A 93 -20.81 -8.88 19.89
N SER A 94 -20.24 -8.03 19.06
CA SER A 94 -19.02 -8.36 18.32
C SER A 94 -18.08 -7.16 18.27
N ASN A 95 -16.77 -7.46 18.24
CA ASN A 95 -15.73 -6.53 17.83
C ASN A 95 -14.97 -7.20 16.69
N LEU A 96 -15.18 -6.74 15.48
CA LEU A 96 -14.46 -7.22 14.31
C LEU A 96 -13.32 -6.27 14.03
N VAL A 97 -12.09 -6.77 14.03
CA VAL A 97 -10.92 -5.96 13.67
C VAL A 97 -11.05 -5.53 12.22
N ASN A 98 -11.08 -4.22 12.02
CA ASN A 98 -11.16 -3.59 10.71
C ASN A 98 -9.76 -3.18 10.23
N LYS A 99 -8.98 -2.54 11.10
CA LYS A 99 -7.65 -2.03 10.77
C LYS A 99 -6.75 -1.97 12.00
N ILE A 100 -5.46 -2.17 11.79
CA ILE A 100 -4.43 -1.95 12.81
C ILE A 100 -3.54 -0.82 12.34
N LEU A 101 -3.36 0.18 13.19
CA LEU A 101 -2.66 1.42 12.86
C LEU A 101 -1.50 1.65 13.83
N SER A 102 -0.35 2.03 13.30
CA SER A 102 0.75 2.54 14.12
C SER A 102 0.59 4.03 14.30
N VAL A 103 0.65 4.48 15.54
CA VAL A 103 0.66 5.90 15.89
C VAL A 103 1.89 6.21 16.77
N LYS A 104 2.08 7.46 17.11
CA LYS A 104 3.24 7.82 17.93
C LYS A 104 3.19 7.14 19.31
N GLY A 105 4.08 6.17 19.53
CA GLY A 105 4.29 5.49 20.83
C GLY A 105 3.35 4.33 21.15
N LYS A 106 2.39 3.98 20.29
CA LYS A 106 1.46 2.85 20.49
C LYS A 106 0.88 2.33 19.19
N VAL A 107 0.15 1.24 19.29
CA VAL A 107 -0.65 0.65 18.21
C VAL A 107 -2.13 0.79 18.55
N LEU A 108 -2.95 1.11 17.57
CA LEU A 108 -4.40 1.18 17.67
C LEU A 108 -5.02 0.03 16.89
N VAL A 109 -5.84 -0.78 17.56
CA VAL A 109 -6.65 -1.81 16.90
C VAL A 109 -8.08 -1.26 16.77
N MET A 110 -8.45 -0.96 15.51
CA MET A 110 -9.75 -0.39 15.14
C MET A 110 -10.75 -1.53 14.92
N CYS A 111 -11.85 -1.50 15.62
CA CYS A 111 -12.88 -2.55 15.55
C CYS A 111 -14.24 -1.98 15.20
N ASP A 112 -14.96 -2.70 14.34
CA ASP A 112 -16.37 -2.49 14.12
C ASP A 112 -17.14 -3.28 15.18
N GLY A 113 -17.72 -2.54 16.12
CA GLY A 113 -18.50 -3.10 17.22
C GLY A 113 -19.98 -3.21 16.85
N TRP A 114 -20.66 -4.23 17.39
CA TRP A 114 -22.09 -4.37 17.33
C TRP A 114 -22.67 -4.74 18.69
N ASN A 115 -23.69 -4.02 19.13
CA ASN A 115 -24.46 -4.33 20.32
C ASN A 115 -25.90 -4.65 19.91
N LYS A 116 -26.29 -5.94 20.02
CA LYS A 116 -27.60 -6.44 19.60
C LYS A 116 -28.73 -5.91 20.47
N ALA A 117 -28.49 -5.76 21.78
CA ALA A 117 -29.53 -5.31 22.73
C ALA A 117 -29.87 -3.84 22.50
N GLU A 118 -28.87 -3.01 22.26
CA GLU A 118 -29.04 -1.58 22.01
C GLU A 118 -29.30 -1.25 20.53
N LYS A 119 -29.17 -2.23 19.63
CA LYS A 119 -29.23 -2.03 18.18
C LYS A 119 -28.28 -0.92 17.73
N THR A 120 -27.02 -0.97 18.16
CA THR A 120 -25.99 0.03 17.84
C THR A 120 -24.76 -0.58 17.23
N GLY A 121 -24.29 0.05 16.16
CA GLY A 121 -22.93 -0.12 15.65
C GLY A 121 -21.99 0.89 16.28
N SER A 122 -20.74 0.52 16.51
CA SER A 122 -19.74 1.41 17.10
C SER A 122 -18.37 1.25 16.44
N CYS A 123 -17.60 2.34 16.46
CA CYS A 123 -16.18 2.33 16.21
C CYS A 123 -15.47 2.21 17.55
N ASN A 124 -14.87 1.06 17.82
CA ASN A 124 -14.15 0.78 19.05
C ASN A 124 -12.64 0.77 18.78
N ILE A 125 -11.87 1.48 19.61
CA ILE A 125 -10.43 1.57 19.49
C ILE A 125 -9.79 0.94 20.72
N PHE A 126 -9.03 -0.14 20.52
CA PHE A 126 -8.19 -0.72 21.57
C PHE A 126 -6.77 -0.20 21.43
N GLU A 127 -6.27 0.42 22.49
CA GLU A 127 -4.88 0.84 22.57
C GLU A 127 -4.01 -0.34 22.94
N VAL A 128 -2.90 -0.50 22.25
CA VAL A 128 -1.88 -1.51 22.51
C VAL A 128 -0.54 -0.82 22.72
N SER A 129 0.08 -1.07 23.87
CA SER A 129 1.42 -0.56 24.15
C SER A 129 2.46 -1.22 23.22
N LEU A 130 3.63 -0.58 23.08
CA LEU A 130 4.74 -1.20 22.33
C LEU A 130 5.37 -2.40 23.05
N ASP A 131 4.94 -2.73 24.27
CA ASP A 131 5.30 -3.96 24.98
C ASP A 131 4.24 -5.07 24.83
N GLY A 132 3.15 -4.77 24.11
CA GLY A 132 2.11 -5.75 23.76
C GLY A 132 0.91 -5.78 24.73
N ASP A 133 0.83 -4.85 25.69
CA ASP A 133 -0.31 -4.76 26.60
C ASP A 133 -1.53 -4.16 25.90
N VAL A 134 -2.62 -4.87 25.88
CA VAL A 134 -3.89 -4.44 25.29
C VAL A 134 -4.75 -3.77 26.35
N ALA A 135 -5.32 -2.61 26.07
CA ALA A 135 -6.28 -1.94 26.93
C ALA A 135 -7.50 -2.84 27.18
N LYS A 136 -7.91 -2.96 28.46
CA LYS A 136 -9.05 -3.83 28.87
C LYS A 136 -10.38 -3.39 28.31
N SER A 137 -10.54 -2.10 28.02
CA SER A 137 -11.76 -1.53 27.48
C SER A 137 -11.43 -0.64 26.28
N PRO A 138 -12.26 -0.65 25.24
CA PRO A 138 -12.05 0.22 24.10
C PRO A 138 -12.46 1.66 24.40
N ILE A 139 -11.86 2.57 23.65
CA ILE A 139 -12.38 3.91 23.47
C ILE A 139 -13.45 3.84 22.39
N VAL A 140 -14.67 4.27 22.70
CA VAL A 140 -15.75 4.34 21.71
C VAL A 140 -15.63 5.66 20.96
N ALA A 141 -15.02 5.62 19.78
CA ALA A 141 -14.79 6.81 18.95
C ALA A 141 -16.09 7.28 18.30
N ASP A 142 -16.97 6.36 17.91
CA ASP A 142 -18.27 6.68 17.33
C ASP A 142 -19.31 5.60 17.65
N LYS A 143 -20.60 5.99 17.63
CA LYS A 143 -21.73 5.08 17.86
C LYS A 143 -22.93 5.55 17.04
N ALA A 144 -23.57 4.63 16.33
CA ALA A 144 -24.76 4.90 15.53
C ALA A 144 -25.83 3.82 15.74
N ILE A 145 -27.08 4.24 15.79
CA ILE A 145 -28.24 3.33 15.87
C ILE A 145 -28.43 2.69 14.48
N ALA A 146 -28.69 1.38 14.45
CA ALA A 146 -29.02 0.64 13.25
C ALA A 146 -30.01 -0.48 13.58
N GLU A 147 -30.90 -0.81 12.65
CA GLU A 147 -31.86 -1.88 12.85
C GLU A 147 -31.21 -3.27 12.97
N LYS A 148 -30.14 -3.49 12.23
CA LYS A 148 -29.38 -4.75 12.11
C LYS A 148 -27.90 -4.47 11.92
N GLN A 149 -27.04 -5.40 12.33
CA GLN A 149 -25.59 -5.33 12.16
C GLN A 149 -25.18 -5.04 10.70
N MET A 150 -25.77 -5.70 9.72
CA MET A 150 -25.47 -5.51 8.29
C MET A 150 -25.87 -4.13 7.75
N LYS A 151 -26.66 -3.37 8.52
CA LYS A 151 -27.08 -2.00 8.20
C LYS A 151 -26.43 -0.98 9.15
N SER A 152 -25.44 -1.39 9.94
CA SER A 152 -24.72 -0.47 10.82
C SER A 152 -23.85 0.51 10.02
N ALA A 153 -23.34 1.53 10.69
CA ALA A 153 -22.40 2.45 10.08
C ALA A 153 -21.15 1.70 9.57
N SER A 154 -20.62 2.14 8.45
CA SER A 154 -19.29 1.70 7.96
C SER A 154 -18.26 2.72 8.40
N TYR A 155 -17.12 2.25 8.93
CA TYR A 155 -16.08 3.10 9.47
C TYR A 155 -14.82 3.06 8.60
N PHE A 156 -14.24 4.24 8.37
CA PHE A 156 -12.98 4.44 7.64
C PHE A 156 -12.03 5.20 8.56
N TYR A 157 -10.73 4.96 8.40
CA TYR A 157 -9.70 5.51 9.28
C TYR A 157 -8.48 5.94 8.51
N ASP A 158 -7.86 7.03 8.95
CA ASP A 158 -6.55 7.44 8.49
C ASP A 158 -5.75 8.10 9.63
N VAL A 159 -4.41 8.00 9.53
CA VAL A 159 -3.47 8.58 10.50
C VAL A 159 -2.52 9.49 9.77
N SER A 160 -2.27 10.67 10.34
CA SER A 160 -1.30 11.61 9.79
C SER A 160 0.12 11.01 9.70
N ASP A 161 0.93 11.48 8.78
CA ASP A 161 2.27 10.95 8.53
C ASP A 161 3.16 10.97 9.77
N ASP A 162 3.01 11.98 10.66
CA ASP A 162 3.74 12.09 11.92
C ASP A 162 3.14 11.22 13.05
N GLY A 163 2.04 10.52 12.78
CA GLY A 163 1.34 9.64 13.72
C GLY A 163 0.65 10.38 14.88
N THR A 164 0.47 11.72 14.81
CA THR A 164 -0.10 12.51 15.91
C THR A 164 -1.60 12.74 15.81
N LYS A 165 -2.21 12.54 14.63
CA LYS A 165 -3.63 12.73 14.40
C LYS A 165 -4.25 11.46 13.83
N LEU A 166 -5.45 11.14 14.30
CA LEU A 166 -6.31 10.09 13.77
C LEU A 166 -7.61 10.73 13.29
N ILE A 167 -8.03 10.40 12.09
CA ILE A 167 -9.37 10.71 11.60
C ILE A 167 -10.21 9.44 11.54
N THR A 168 -11.45 9.52 12.00
CA THR A 168 -12.47 8.49 11.78
C THR A 168 -13.60 9.08 10.96
N PHE A 169 -14.06 8.35 9.98
CA PHE A 169 -15.24 8.70 9.21
C PHE A 169 -16.26 7.58 9.33
N ALA A 170 -17.43 7.90 9.89
CA ALA A 170 -18.58 7.03 9.94
C ALA A 170 -19.52 7.37 8.79
N GLN A 171 -19.70 6.45 7.84
CA GLN A 171 -20.83 6.49 6.91
C GLN A 171 -22.05 5.98 7.65
N LEU A 172 -22.99 6.89 7.97
CA LEU A 172 -24.12 6.57 8.83
C LEU A 172 -25.13 5.66 8.13
N PRO A 173 -25.90 4.87 8.90
CA PRO A 173 -27.02 4.08 8.36
C PRO A 173 -28.01 4.96 7.59
N TYR A 174 -28.53 4.45 6.50
CA TYR A 174 -29.50 5.18 5.67
C TYR A 174 -30.71 4.30 5.33
N GLU A 175 -31.85 4.94 5.13
CA GLU A 175 -33.03 4.35 4.54
C GLU A 175 -32.97 4.45 3.01
N LYS A 176 -33.78 3.63 2.36
CA LYS A 176 -33.91 3.67 0.90
C LYS A 176 -34.29 5.08 0.45
N ASP A 177 -33.65 5.56 -0.61
CA ASP A 177 -33.86 6.88 -1.20
C ASP A 177 -33.44 8.09 -0.30
N ALA A 178 -32.81 7.83 0.85
CA ALA A 178 -32.29 8.89 1.72
C ALA A 178 -30.97 9.47 1.18
N THR A 179 -30.64 10.68 1.61
CA THR A 179 -29.31 11.26 1.39
C THR A 179 -28.26 10.59 2.29
N GLU A 180 -27.05 10.50 1.79
CA GLU A 180 -25.93 9.99 2.55
C GLU A 180 -25.52 10.99 3.63
N LYS A 181 -25.41 10.48 4.85
CA LYS A 181 -24.90 11.22 5.99
C LYS A 181 -23.60 10.59 6.49
N GLY A 182 -22.69 11.43 6.94
CA GLY A 182 -21.44 11.01 7.54
C GLY A 182 -21.11 11.81 8.78
N ARG A 183 -20.22 11.22 9.59
CA ARG A 183 -19.64 11.91 10.75
C ARG A 183 -18.14 11.74 10.72
N LEU A 184 -17.42 12.86 10.68
CA LEU A 184 -15.98 12.89 10.82
C LEU A 184 -15.61 13.31 12.23
N LYS A 185 -14.57 12.66 12.78
CA LYS A 185 -13.97 13.04 14.05
C LYS A 185 -12.48 12.97 13.95
N CYS A 186 -11.80 14.00 14.46
CA CYS A 186 -10.35 14.06 14.55
C CYS A 186 -9.91 13.92 16.00
N PHE A 187 -8.93 13.08 16.24
CA PHE A 187 -8.38 12.81 17.56
C PHE A 187 -6.88 13.12 17.60
N GLU A 188 -6.42 13.58 18.75
CA GLU A 188 -5.00 13.56 19.08
C GLU A 188 -4.63 12.14 19.52
N THR A 189 -3.69 11.50 18.82
CA THR A 189 -3.37 10.08 19.07
C THR A 189 -2.76 9.81 20.43
N ALA A 190 -1.99 10.77 21.00
CA ALA A 190 -1.33 10.59 22.30
C ALA A 190 -2.35 10.41 23.43
N SER A 191 -3.38 11.24 23.48
CA SER A 191 -4.40 11.30 24.53
C SER A 191 -5.72 10.68 24.13
N MET A 192 -5.93 10.39 22.85
CA MET A 192 -7.21 10.02 22.23
C MET A 192 -8.33 11.04 22.49
N LYS A 193 -7.93 12.30 22.74
CA LYS A 193 -8.88 13.40 22.90
C LYS A 193 -9.43 13.81 21.53
N GLU A 194 -10.75 13.91 21.44
CA GLU A 194 -11.41 14.49 20.28
C GLU A 194 -11.06 15.97 20.15
N LEU A 195 -10.49 16.36 19.02
CA LEU A 195 -10.11 17.73 18.70
C LEU A 195 -11.29 18.49 18.08
N TRP A 196 -11.97 17.81 17.16
CA TRP A 196 -13.18 18.33 16.52
C TRP A 196 -14.02 17.17 15.95
N SER A 197 -15.30 17.44 15.71
CA SER A 197 -16.22 16.58 14.97
C SER A 197 -17.10 17.40 14.03
N ASN A 198 -17.55 16.76 12.95
CA ASN A 198 -18.47 17.35 11.98
C ASN A 198 -19.47 16.31 11.48
N GLU A 199 -20.75 16.63 11.49
CA GLU A 199 -21.81 15.84 10.84
C GLU A 199 -22.10 16.45 9.47
N ILE A 200 -22.15 15.62 8.44
CA ILE A 200 -22.30 16.02 7.06
C ILE A 200 -23.51 15.34 6.46
N ASP A 201 -24.37 16.11 5.83
CA ASP A 201 -25.26 15.63 4.79
C ASP A 201 -24.62 15.92 3.43
N PHE A 202 -24.23 14.89 2.71
CA PHE A 202 -23.59 15.07 1.40
C PHE A 202 -24.58 15.52 0.32
N ALA A 203 -25.88 15.54 0.62
CA ALA A 203 -26.96 15.88 -0.31
C ALA A 203 -26.91 15.03 -1.61
N VAL A 204 -26.49 13.78 -1.51
CA VAL A 204 -26.43 12.80 -2.59
C VAL A 204 -27.13 11.52 -2.17
N PRO A 205 -27.71 10.74 -3.11
CA PRO A 205 -28.33 9.48 -2.77
C PRO A 205 -27.31 8.51 -2.14
N ALA A 206 -27.64 7.96 -0.98
CA ALA A 206 -26.71 7.11 -0.22
C ALA A 206 -26.36 5.81 -0.96
N ASP A 207 -27.31 5.25 -1.71
CA ASP A 207 -27.12 4.03 -2.54
C ASP A 207 -26.26 4.24 -3.79
N LYS A 208 -26.00 5.49 -4.15
CA LYS A 208 -25.23 5.87 -5.36
C LYS A 208 -23.83 6.41 -5.06
N SER A 209 -23.40 6.34 -3.84
CA SER A 209 -22.16 6.91 -3.35
C SER A 209 -21.29 5.88 -2.60
N PRO A 210 -20.78 4.86 -3.32
CA PRO A 210 -20.17 3.70 -2.69
C PRO A 210 -18.79 3.98 -2.07
N ASP A 211 -18.05 4.97 -2.59
CA ASP A 211 -16.64 5.13 -2.26
C ASP A 211 -16.35 6.46 -1.58
N ASN A 212 -15.74 6.37 -0.40
CA ASN A 212 -15.17 7.49 0.34
C ASN A 212 -13.68 7.25 0.52
N THR A 213 -12.84 8.15 0.04
CA THR A 213 -11.42 8.16 0.36
C THR A 213 -11.15 9.31 1.31
N ILE A 214 -10.52 9.00 2.43
CA ILE A 214 -10.22 10.00 3.48
C ILE A 214 -8.72 10.09 3.71
N ILE A 215 -8.26 11.27 4.12
CA ILE A 215 -6.88 11.49 4.55
C ILE A 215 -6.83 12.62 5.59
N VAL A 216 -5.87 12.54 6.52
CA VAL A 216 -5.64 13.56 7.54
C VAL A 216 -4.22 14.11 7.47
N ALA A 217 -4.09 15.44 7.53
CA ALA A 217 -2.80 16.11 7.62
C ALA A 217 -2.28 16.17 9.07
N ASN A 218 -0.98 16.45 9.24
CA ASN A 218 -0.35 16.61 10.56
C ASN A 218 -0.97 17.76 11.39
N THR A 219 -1.58 18.73 10.72
CA THR A 219 -2.36 19.81 11.36
C THR A 219 -3.67 19.35 11.99
N GLY A 220 -4.16 18.15 11.63
CA GLY A 220 -5.50 17.69 11.97
C GLY A 220 -6.58 18.11 10.96
N ASP A 221 -6.20 18.79 9.88
CA ASP A 221 -7.10 19.05 8.76
C ASP A 221 -7.36 17.76 8.01
N ALA A 222 -8.59 17.55 7.58
CA ALA A 222 -8.98 16.32 6.91
C ALA A 222 -9.61 16.59 5.54
N TYR A 223 -9.56 15.57 4.69
CA TYR A 223 -10.12 15.64 3.34
C TYR A 223 -10.89 14.37 3.03
N VAL A 224 -12.02 14.53 2.35
CA VAL A 224 -12.85 13.43 1.85
C VAL A 224 -13.06 13.63 0.35
N LEU A 225 -12.56 12.70 -0.44
CA LEU A 225 -12.91 12.61 -1.87
C LEU A 225 -14.14 11.73 -2.00
N LYS A 226 -15.22 12.34 -2.50
CA LYS A 226 -16.51 11.70 -2.69
C LYS A 226 -16.74 11.38 -4.15
N LYS A 227 -17.14 10.14 -4.42
CA LYS A 227 -17.53 9.67 -5.74
C LYS A 227 -19.02 9.32 -5.74
N VAL A 228 -19.78 9.92 -6.64
CA VAL A 228 -21.23 9.76 -6.71
C VAL A 228 -21.65 9.32 -8.11
N LYS A 229 -22.36 8.21 -8.19
CA LYS A 229 -22.94 7.73 -9.44
C LYS A 229 -24.27 8.46 -9.70
N MET A 230 -24.31 9.30 -10.71
CA MET A 230 -25.51 10.06 -11.10
C MET A 230 -26.42 9.27 -12.01
N ASP A 231 -25.84 8.53 -12.98
CA ASP A 231 -26.54 7.69 -13.94
C ASP A 231 -25.61 6.56 -14.41
N LYS A 232 -26.05 5.71 -15.32
CA LYS A 232 -25.36 4.47 -15.75
C LYS A 232 -23.88 4.66 -16.08
N ASN A 233 -23.47 5.83 -16.61
CA ASN A 233 -22.08 6.15 -16.96
C ASN A 233 -21.69 7.57 -16.55
N VAL A 234 -22.45 8.21 -15.68
CA VAL A 234 -22.20 9.60 -15.25
C VAL A 234 -21.84 9.60 -13.77
N TRP A 235 -20.66 10.12 -13.48
CA TRP A 235 -20.15 10.25 -12.12
C TRP A 235 -19.85 11.72 -11.81
N LYS A 236 -20.11 12.11 -10.58
CA LYS A 236 -19.68 13.39 -10.03
C LYS A 236 -18.68 13.15 -8.91
N TYR A 237 -17.77 14.08 -8.74
CA TYR A 237 -16.76 14.05 -7.69
C TYR A 237 -16.82 15.35 -6.92
N ALA A 238 -16.69 15.25 -5.62
CA ALA A 238 -16.61 16.39 -4.74
C ALA A 238 -15.47 16.19 -3.74
N MET A 239 -14.70 17.24 -3.51
CA MET A 239 -13.69 17.32 -2.46
C MET A 239 -14.29 18.07 -1.29
N TYR A 240 -14.31 17.45 -0.13
CA TYR A 240 -14.65 18.08 1.13
C TYR A 240 -13.37 18.26 1.94
N SER A 241 -13.09 19.48 2.32
CA SER A 241 -11.92 19.88 3.12
C SER A 241 -12.39 20.37 4.49
N PHE A 242 -11.74 19.94 5.56
CA PHE A 242 -12.09 20.28 6.93
C PHE A 242 -10.88 20.93 7.60
N ALA A 243 -11.02 22.20 7.99
CA ALA A 243 -10.03 22.91 8.79
C ALA A 243 -10.60 23.13 10.19
N SER A 244 -10.03 22.45 11.20
CA SER A 244 -10.55 22.48 12.57
C SER A 244 -12.08 22.22 12.64
N GLY A 245 -12.56 21.29 11.83
CA GLY A 245 -13.99 20.96 11.72
C GLY A 245 -14.83 21.85 10.81
N ASN A 246 -14.32 22.98 10.34
CA ASN A 246 -15.03 23.81 9.36
C ASN A 246 -14.92 23.19 7.96
N MET A 247 -16.07 22.95 7.35
CA MET A 247 -16.16 22.27 6.07
C MET A 247 -16.18 23.27 4.89
N LYS A 248 -15.39 22.96 3.86
CA LYS A 248 -15.49 23.54 2.53
C LYS A 248 -15.72 22.42 1.52
N LYS A 249 -16.63 22.63 0.58
CA LYS A 249 -16.92 21.73 -0.53
C LYS A 249 -16.46 22.36 -1.84
N ASP A 250 -15.66 21.63 -2.62
CA ASP A 250 -15.32 21.98 -3.99
C ASP A 250 -15.79 20.86 -4.93
N GLU A 251 -16.52 21.21 -5.98
CA GLU A 251 -16.90 20.24 -7.01
C GLU A 251 -15.70 20.00 -7.96
N VAL A 252 -15.45 18.72 -8.23
CA VAL A 252 -14.38 18.31 -9.13
C VAL A 252 -15.01 17.87 -10.45
N GLU A 253 -15.10 18.79 -11.39
CA GLU A 253 -15.64 18.50 -12.71
C GLU A 253 -14.58 17.84 -13.60
N ILE A 254 -14.91 16.66 -14.13
CA ILE A 254 -14.13 15.89 -15.10
C ILE A 254 -15.10 15.50 -16.23
N PRO A 255 -15.40 16.44 -17.17
CA PRO A 255 -16.43 16.24 -18.17
C PRO A 255 -16.22 14.96 -18.97
N GLU A 256 -17.29 14.19 -19.16
CA GLU A 256 -17.33 12.97 -19.98
C GLU A 256 -16.34 11.86 -19.59
N LYS A 257 -15.70 11.97 -18.42
CA LYS A 257 -14.71 11.00 -17.94
C LYS A 257 -15.11 10.43 -16.59
N VAL A 258 -14.69 9.21 -16.35
CA VAL A 258 -14.91 8.48 -15.10
C VAL A 258 -13.56 8.25 -14.43
N PHE A 259 -13.41 8.62 -13.17
CA PHE A 259 -12.29 8.20 -12.34
C PHE A 259 -12.34 6.69 -12.14
N ASN A 260 -11.33 5.99 -12.62
CA ASN A 260 -11.23 4.54 -12.40
C ASN A 260 -10.62 4.22 -11.04
N SER A 261 -9.51 4.88 -10.75
CA SER A 261 -8.72 4.66 -9.54
C SER A 261 -8.07 5.97 -9.14
N SER A 262 -8.03 6.25 -7.84
CA SER A 262 -7.38 7.46 -7.32
C SER A 262 -6.75 7.20 -5.96
N LYS A 263 -5.69 7.95 -5.67
CA LYS A 263 -5.05 8.03 -4.36
C LYS A 263 -4.88 9.48 -3.94
N MET A 264 -4.79 9.68 -2.64
CA MET A 264 -4.55 10.97 -1.99
C MET A 264 -3.28 10.88 -1.15
N VAL A 265 -2.49 11.94 -1.16
CA VAL A 265 -1.37 12.13 -0.22
C VAL A 265 -1.31 13.59 0.21
N ILE A 266 -0.82 13.84 1.40
CA ILE A 266 -0.39 15.18 1.82
C ILE A 266 1.09 15.32 1.43
N ASN A 267 1.40 16.32 0.62
CA ASN A 267 2.79 16.54 0.23
C ASN A 267 3.58 17.23 1.36
N THR A 268 4.88 17.34 1.22
CA THR A 268 5.75 17.94 2.25
C THR A 268 5.52 19.44 2.48
N LYS A 269 4.73 20.09 1.63
CA LYS A 269 4.28 21.49 1.81
C LYS A 269 2.95 21.60 2.55
N GLY A 270 2.33 20.46 2.88
CA GLY A 270 1.02 20.39 3.52
C GLY A 270 -0.16 20.46 2.56
N ASP A 271 0.06 20.49 1.23
CA ASP A 271 -1.01 20.45 0.24
C ASP A 271 -1.55 19.04 0.08
N LEU A 272 -2.84 18.90 -0.12
CA LEU A 272 -3.42 17.65 -0.61
C LEU A 272 -3.14 17.50 -2.10
N VAL A 273 -2.61 16.36 -2.50
CA VAL A 273 -2.52 15.94 -3.89
C VAL A 273 -3.42 14.74 -4.11
N VAL A 274 -4.32 14.84 -5.08
CA VAL A 274 -5.11 13.72 -5.60
C VAL A 274 -4.61 13.40 -6.99
N TYR A 275 -4.27 12.15 -7.22
CA TYR A 275 -3.94 11.67 -8.54
C TYR A 275 -4.72 10.41 -8.84
N GLY A 276 -5.17 10.25 -10.08
CA GLY A 276 -5.93 9.09 -10.50
C GLY A 276 -5.96 8.91 -11.99
N THR A 277 -6.52 7.80 -12.41
CA THR A 277 -6.73 7.46 -13.82
C THR A 277 -8.17 7.68 -14.22
N TYR A 278 -8.40 7.96 -15.49
CA TYR A 278 -9.75 8.06 -16.03
C TYR A 278 -9.97 7.18 -17.27
N ALA A 279 -11.22 6.82 -17.49
CA ALA A 279 -11.70 6.27 -18.76
C ALA A 279 -12.80 7.16 -19.34
N THR A 280 -13.04 7.05 -20.65
CA THR A 280 -14.19 7.64 -21.34
C THR A 280 -15.19 6.52 -21.69
N GLY A 281 -16.49 6.84 -21.66
CA GLY A 281 -17.54 5.90 -22.01
C GLY A 281 -17.83 4.84 -20.95
N ARG A 282 -18.11 3.62 -21.37
CA ARG A 282 -18.46 2.54 -20.45
C ARG A 282 -17.22 2.06 -19.70
N TRP A 283 -17.20 2.21 -18.39
CA TRP A 283 -16.12 1.69 -17.55
C TRP A 283 -15.99 0.17 -17.71
N THR A 284 -14.80 -0.27 -18.08
CA THR A 284 -14.48 -1.67 -18.32
C THR A 284 -13.30 -2.10 -17.45
N GLY A 285 -13.46 -2.11 -16.12
CA GLY A 285 -12.42 -2.57 -15.21
C GLY A 285 -11.26 -1.56 -15.05
N ASN A 286 -10.00 -2.05 -15.11
CA ASN A 286 -8.79 -1.26 -14.87
C ASN A 286 -8.28 -0.49 -16.09
N GLU A 287 -9.02 -0.48 -17.21
CA GLU A 287 -8.62 0.23 -18.42
C GLU A 287 -8.61 1.75 -18.19
N SER A 288 -7.53 2.39 -18.61
CA SER A 288 -7.29 3.81 -18.40
C SER A 288 -6.80 4.48 -19.67
N GLN A 289 -7.34 5.65 -19.97
CA GLN A 289 -7.01 6.45 -21.15
C GLN A 289 -6.16 7.68 -20.82
N GLY A 290 -6.03 8.01 -19.54
CA GLY A 290 -5.26 9.14 -19.08
C GLY A 290 -5.35 9.32 -17.57
N SER A 291 -4.91 10.48 -17.12
CA SER A 291 -4.82 10.81 -15.70
C SER A 291 -5.49 12.11 -15.32
N VAL A 292 -5.82 12.21 -14.05
CA VAL A 292 -6.33 13.42 -13.40
C VAL A 292 -5.43 13.76 -12.23
N TYR A 293 -4.93 14.97 -12.20
CA TYR A 293 -4.18 15.57 -11.10
C TYR A 293 -4.97 16.72 -10.49
N ILE A 294 -5.07 16.73 -9.15
CA ILE A 294 -5.69 17.83 -8.42
C ILE A 294 -4.79 18.15 -7.23
N ARG A 295 -4.47 19.42 -7.03
CA ARG A 295 -3.80 19.91 -5.83
C ARG A 295 -4.69 20.89 -5.11
N VAL A 296 -4.92 20.64 -3.83
CA VAL A 296 -5.64 21.54 -2.91
C VAL A 296 -4.62 22.18 -1.99
N ASP A 297 -4.59 23.49 -1.96
CA ASP A 297 -3.72 24.26 -1.09
C ASP A 297 -4.02 23.96 0.39
N GLY A 298 -3.00 23.61 1.15
CA GLY A 298 -3.14 23.16 2.54
C GLY A 298 -3.61 24.25 3.51
N ILE A 299 -3.51 25.53 3.15
CA ILE A 299 -3.92 26.67 3.98
C ILE A 299 -5.33 27.13 3.59
N THR A 300 -5.53 27.49 2.34
CA THR A 300 -6.78 28.08 1.85
C THR A 300 -7.87 27.07 1.55
N LYS A 301 -7.51 25.78 1.48
CA LYS A 301 -8.38 24.67 1.07
C LYS A 301 -9.02 24.89 -0.32
N ALA A 302 -8.37 25.65 -1.16
CA ALA A 302 -8.79 25.89 -2.54
C ALA A 302 -8.08 24.93 -3.50
N ILE A 303 -8.74 24.54 -4.58
CA ILE A 303 -8.09 23.83 -5.68
C ILE A 303 -7.09 24.78 -6.35
N ALA A 304 -5.80 24.52 -6.13
CA ALA A 304 -4.70 25.34 -6.62
C ALA A 304 -4.17 24.88 -7.99
N ALA A 305 -4.38 23.60 -8.35
CA ALA A 305 -4.05 23.06 -9.65
C ALA A 305 -5.00 21.91 -10.00
N LYS A 306 -5.38 21.82 -11.29
CA LYS A 306 -6.14 20.69 -11.85
C LYS A 306 -5.66 20.44 -13.27
N LYS A 307 -5.28 19.18 -13.58
CA LYS A 307 -4.93 18.71 -14.92
C LYS A 307 -5.68 17.43 -15.26
N VAL A 308 -6.13 17.32 -16.48
CA VAL A 308 -6.78 16.13 -17.03
C VAL A 308 -6.13 15.87 -18.40
N GLU A 309 -5.27 14.88 -18.48
CA GLU A 309 -4.44 14.64 -19.66
C GLU A 309 -4.56 13.19 -20.14
N PRO A 310 -4.64 12.95 -21.46
CA PRO A 310 -4.52 11.59 -21.99
C PRO A 310 -3.11 11.06 -21.78
N TRP A 311 -2.96 9.73 -21.79
CA TRP A 311 -1.64 9.13 -21.79
C TRP A 311 -0.88 9.53 -23.06
N ALA A 312 0.39 9.90 -22.92
CA ALA A 312 1.27 10.13 -24.06
C ALA A 312 1.44 8.83 -24.89
N ASN A 313 1.43 8.94 -26.21
CA ASN A 313 1.54 7.79 -27.11
C ASN A 313 2.82 6.99 -26.86
N GLU A 314 3.93 7.67 -26.56
CA GLU A 314 5.23 7.05 -26.24
C GLU A 314 5.15 6.22 -24.97
N LEU A 315 4.42 6.68 -23.96
CA LEU A 315 4.21 5.94 -22.72
C LEU A 315 3.34 4.71 -22.95
N ILE A 316 2.24 4.84 -23.72
CA ILE A 316 1.38 3.72 -24.11
C ILE A 316 2.22 2.69 -24.87
N LYS A 317 3.02 3.13 -25.84
CA LYS A 317 3.89 2.25 -26.63
C LYS A 317 4.90 1.52 -25.74
N ALA A 318 5.64 2.22 -24.89
CA ALA A 318 6.61 1.64 -23.97
C ALA A 318 5.98 0.61 -23.03
N PHE A 319 4.78 0.91 -22.51
CA PHE A 319 4.04 -0.02 -21.65
C PHE A 319 3.59 -1.26 -22.41
N MET A 320 3.03 -1.12 -23.61
CA MET A 320 2.57 -2.25 -24.42
C MET A 320 3.72 -3.12 -24.93
N GLU A 321 4.85 -2.53 -25.30
CA GLU A 321 6.06 -3.26 -25.70
C GLU A 321 6.70 -4.03 -24.54
N SER A 322 6.51 -3.57 -23.31
CA SER A 322 6.99 -4.25 -22.11
C SER A 322 6.20 -5.50 -21.74
N LYS A 323 5.03 -5.73 -22.37
CA LYS A 323 4.15 -6.87 -22.09
C LYS A 323 4.52 -8.09 -22.91
N ILE A 324 4.46 -9.27 -22.30
CA ILE A 324 4.53 -10.53 -23.03
C ILE A 324 3.27 -10.71 -23.88
N GLY A 325 3.43 -10.73 -25.20
CA GLY A 325 2.32 -10.90 -26.14
C GLY A 325 1.36 -9.69 -26.22
N GLY A 326 1.79 -8.52 -25.74
CA GLY A 326 1.00 -7.29 -25.77
C GLY A 326 0.69 -6.85 -27.20
N LYS A 327 -0.57 -6.49 -27.46
CA LYS A 327 -1.01 -5.85 -28.71
C LYS A 327 -1.11 -4.34 -28.47
N ALA A 328 -0.73 -3.55 -29.47
CA ALA A 328 -0.94 -2.12 -29.42
C ALA A 328 -2.42 -1.78 -29.17
N GLY A 329 -2.67 -0.92 -28.18
CA GLY A 329 -4.01 -0.47 -27.79
C GLY A 329 -3.96 0.97 -27.30
N SER A 330 -5.11 1.62 -27.24
CA SER A 330 -5.25 2.99 -26.74
C SER A 330 -5.53 3.06 -25.22
N VAL A 331 -5.58 1.92 -24.56
CA VAL A 331 -6.03 1.78 -23.17
C VAL A 331 -5.02 0.96 -22.39
N ILE A 332 -4.65 1.42 -21.22
CA ILE A 332 -3.70 0.74 -20.34
C ILE A 332 -4.46 0.15 -19.15
N PRO A 333 -4.54 -1.19 -19.01
CA PRO A 333 -5.10 -1.82 -17.81
C PRO A 333 -4.09 -1.70 -16.67
N MET A 334 -4.42 -0.93 -15.63
CA MET A 334 -3.51 -0.67 -14.52
C MET A 334 -4.26 -0.54 -13.20
N GLU A 335 -3.66 -1.09 -12.15
CA GLU A 335 -4.04 -0.81 -10.77
C GLU A 335 -3.11 0.26 -10.19
N PHE A 336 -3.68 1.29 -9.57
CA PHE A 336 -2.90 2.32 -8.88
C PHE A 336 -2.39 1.78 -7.54
N LYS A 337 -1.11 1.49 -7.46
CA LYS A 337 -0.50 0.87 -6.27
C LYS A 337 -0.08 1.88 -5.23
N TYR A 338 0.76 2.86 -5.58
CA TYR A 338 1.41 3.74 -4.62
C TYR A 338 1.46 5.18 -5.11
N MET A 339 1.39 6.11 -4.15
CA MET A 339 1.64 7.53 -4.36
C MET A 339 2.58 8.02 -3.27
N ILE A 340 3.71 8.60 -3.66
CA ILE A 340 4.83 8.90 -2.78
C ILE A 340 5.13 10.38 -2.86
N PRO A 341 4.97 11.14 -1.78
CA PRO A 341 5.36 12.55 -1.75
C PRO A 341 6.89 12.68 -1.71
N LYS A 342 7.43 13.69 -2.43
CA LYS A 342 8.84 14.05 -2.43
C LYS A 342 9.07 15.37 -1.70
N ASN A 343 10.32 15.59 -1.25
CA ASN A 343 10.69 16.77 -0.48
C ASN A 343 10.52 18.10 -1.23
N ASP A 344 10.55 18.08 -2.55
CA ASP A 344 10.34 19.25 -3.41
C ASP A 344 8.86 19.61 -3.65
N GLY A 345 7.94 18.79 -3.10
CA GLY A 345 6.50 18.91 -3.26
C GLY A 345 5.97 18.19 -4.50
N SER A 346 6.82 17.57 -5.31
CA SER A 346 6.43 16.65 -6.36
C SER A 346 5.94 15.32 -5.78
N VAL A 347 5.30 14.48 -6.60
CA VAL A 347 4.83 13.16 -6.19
C VAL A 347 5.21 12.12 -7.22
N ILE A 348 5.49 10.90 -6.75
CA ILE A 348 5.67 9.73 -7.60
C ILE A 348 4.39 8.90 -7.54
N ALA A 349 3.80 8.59 -8.68
CA ALA A 349 2.66 7.69 -8.83
C ALA A 349 3.12 6.38 -9.48
N MET A 350 2.73 5.24 -8.90
CA MET A 350 3.12 3.92 -9.37
C MET A 350 1.90 3.06 -9.65
N PHE A 351 1.89 2.47 -10.83
CA PHE A 351 0.81 1.62 -11.33
C PHE A 351 1.34 0.26 -11.76
N GLU A 352 0.52 -0.76 -11.70
CA GLU A 352 0.87 -2.12 -12.09
C GLU A 352 -0.20 -2.71 -13.01
N ASP A 353 0.22 -3.38 -14.08
CA ASP A 353 -0.65 -4.25 -14.84
C ASP A 353 -1.00 -5.48 -14.00
N ASN A 354 -2.26 -5.60 -13.63
CA ASN A 354 -2.69 -6.62 -12.70
C ASN A 354 -3.99 -7.29 -13.14
N LYS A 355 -3.98 -8.62 -13.16
CA LYS A 355 -5.13 -9.43 -13.54
C LYS A 355 -5.28 -10.64 -12.63
N MET A 356 -6.51 -10.97 -12.30
CA MET A 356 -6.87 -12.22 -11.64
C MET A 356 -7.87 -12.97 -12.52
N ASP A 357 -7.53 -14.21 -12.84
CA ASP A 357 -8.44 -15.15 -13.48
C ASP A 357 -8.86 -16.22 -12.45
N LYS A 358 -10.16 -16.51 -12.37
CA LYS A 358 -10.77 -17.49 -11.48
C LYS A 358 -11.42 -18.57 -12.31
N ALA A 359 -11.00 -19.83 -12.15
CA ALA A 359 -11.57 -20.97 -12.85
C ALA A 359 -12.04 -22.03 -11.85
N ALA A 360 -13.23 -22.56 -12.05
CA ALA A 360 -13.73 -23.68 -11.24
C ALA A 360 -12.88 -24.94 -11.48
N VAL A 361 -12.65 -25.70 -10.41
CA VAL A 361 -11.94 -26.99 -10.52
C VAL A 361 -12.87 -28.02 -11.17
N PRO A 362 -12.51 -28.58 -12.34
CA PRO A 362 -13.34 -29.56 -13.02
C PRO A 362 -13.58 -30.80 -12.14
N GLY A 363 -14.84 -31.25 -12.05
CA GLY A 363 -15.22 -32.43 -11.28
C GLY A 363 -15.32 -32.25 -9.77
N SER A 364 -15.08 -31.06 -9.24
CA SER A 364 -15.30 -30.77 -7.81
C SER A 364 -16.81 -30.65 -7.52
N THR A 365 -17.28 -31.38 -6.52
CA THR A 365 -18.66 -31.27 -5.99
C THR A 365 -18.79 -30.12 -5.00
N THR A 366 -17.68 -29.51 -4.58
CA THR A 366 -17.61 -28.30 -3.74
C THR A 366 -17.15 -27.13 -4.62
N PHE A 367 -17.55 -25.88 -4.25
CA PHE A 367 -17.16 -24.68 -4.97
C PHE A 367 -15.66 -24.38 -4.78
N GLN A 368 -14.81 -25.21 -5.40
CA GLN A 368 -13.37 -25.01 -5.41
C GLN A 368 -12.96 -24.27 -6.69
N TYR A 369 -12.03 -23.35 -6.53
CA TYR A 369 -11.51 -22.53 -7.62
C TYR A 369 -10.00 -22.56 -7.67
N ASN A 370 -9.46 -22.50 -8.87
CA ASN A 370 -8.07 -22.18 -9.13
C ASN A 370 -8.00 -20.70 -9.51
N TYR A 371 -7.07 -19.99 -8.90
CA TYR A 371 -6.80 -18.59 -9.17
C TYR A 371 -5.47 -18.47 -9.91
N THR A 372 -5.46 -17.65 -10.96
CA THR A 372 -4.24 -17.26 -11.67
C THR A 372 -4.10 -15.76 -11.53
N TYR A 373 -3.08 -15.35 -10.78
CA TYR A 373 -2.70 -13.96 -10.62
C TYR A 373 -1.58 -13.63 -11.59
N THR A 374 -1.80 -12.62 -12.42
CA THR A 374 -0.80 -12.10 -13.35
C THR A 374 -0.48 -10.67 -12.96
N SER A 375 0.78 -10.39 -12.64
CA SER A 375 1.29 -9.07 -12.32
C SER A 375 2.35 -8.69 -13.36
N GLY A 376 2.00 -7.72 -14.19
CA GLY A 376 2.82 -7.26 -15.32
C GLY A 376 3.67 -6.04 -15.00
N SER A 377 3.97 -5.26 -16.02
CA SER A 377 4.84 -4.10 -15.98
C SER A 377 4.37 -3.04 -15.00
N ILE A 378 5.32 -2.30 -14.42
CA ILE A 378 5.08 -1.20 -13.50
C ILE A 378 5.30 0.11 -14.24
N MET A 379 4.31 0.98 -14.25
CA MET A 379 4.46 2.35 -14.73
C MET A 379 4.75 3.28 -13.56
N VAL A 380 5.77 4.09 -13.69
CA VAL A 380 6.20 5.06 -12.68
C VAL A 380 6.19 6.46 -13.30
N LEU A 381 5.49 7.39 -12.68
CA LEU A 381 5.36 8.78 -13.11
C LEU A 381 5.83 9.69 -11.99
N CYS A 382 6.67 10.67 -12.29
CA CYS A 382 6.97 11.78 -11.39
C CYS A 382 6.23 13.03 -11.86
N LEU A 383 5.46 13.64 -10.96
CA LEU A 383 4.60 14.77 -11.23
C LEU A 383 5.07 15.99 -10.44
N ASN A 384 5.27 17.10 -11.12
CA ASN A 384 5.57 18.39 -10.50
C ASN A 384 4.36 18.89 -9.68
N PRO A 385 4.55 19.88 -8.78
CA PRO A 385 3.46 20.45 -7.99
C PRO A 385 2.33 21.13 -8.80
N ASP A 386 2.57 21.45 -10.07
CA ASP A 386 1.57 21.95 -11.00
C ASP A 386 0.82 20.85 -11.77
N GLY A 387 1.17 19.59 -11.53
CA GLY A 387 0.62 18.41 -12.19
C GLY A 387 1.27 18.08 -13.53
N SER A 388 2.28 18.84 -13.99
CA SER A 388 3.05 18.45 -15.17
C SER A 388 3.93 17.24 -14.89
N GLN A 389 4.10 16.38 -15.88
CA GLN A 389 4.96 15.22 -15.77
C GLN A 389 6.43 15.65 -15.87
N ALA A 390 7.23 15.38 -14.83
CA ALA A 390 8.67 15.63 -14.83
C ALA A 390 9.41 14.52 -15.62
N TRP A 391 9.06 13.27 -15.37
CA TRP A 391 9.57 12.09 -16.08
C TRP A 391 8.61 10.90 -15.90
N ASN A 392 8.79 9.89 -16.74
CA ASN A 392 8.11 8.60 -16.60
C ASN A 392 9.05 7.44 -16.91
N ASN A 393 8.70 6.27 -16.40
CA ASN A 393 9.37 5.00 -16.70
C ASN A 393 8.37 3.85 -16.74
N VAL A 394 8.69 2.85 -17.53
CA VAL A 394 8.03 1.55 -17.51
C VAL A 394 9.06 0.51 -17.09
N VAL A 395 8.84 -0.11 -15.92
CA VAL A 395 9.66 -1.22 -15.44
C VAL A 395 9.07 -2.52 -15.99
N PRO A 396 9.75 -3.19 -16.93
CA PRO A 396 9.27 -4.44 -17.48
C PRO A 396 9.31 -5.54 -16.41
N LYS A 397 8.15 -6.12 -16.14
CA LYS A 397 7.96 -7.19 -15.16
C LYS A 397 6.91 -8.15 -15.67
N PHE A 398 7.06 -9.44 -15.34
CA PHE A 398 5.99 -10.41 -15.51
C PHE A 398 6.06 -11.47 -14.41
N GLN A 399 4.93 -11.68 -13.75
CA GLN A 399 4.75 -12.70 -12.73
C GLN A 399 3.43 -13.42 -12.99
N GLU A 400 3.44 -14.74 -12.93
CA GLU A 400 2.24 -15.55 -12.97
C GLU A 400 2.26 -16.54 -11.79
N ILE A 401 1.24 -16.45 -10.93
CA ILE A 401 1.09 -17.32 -9.75
C ILE A 401 -0.23 -18.05 -9.85
N LYS A 402 -0.17 -19.38 -9.80
CA LYS A 402 -1.35 -20.26 -9.77
C LYS A 402 -1.52 -20.84 -8.37
N THR A 403 -2.68 -20.66 -7.79
CA THR A 403 -2.98 -21.08 -6.41
C THR A 403 -4.45 -21.48 -6.27
N ALA A 404 -4.73 -22.32 -5.27
CA ALA A 404 -6.10 -22.63 -4.85
C ALA A 404 -6.63 -21.61 -3.81
N SER A 405 -5.81 -20.65 -3.38
CA SER A 405 -6.17 -19.63 -2.39
C SER A 405 -6.40 -18.27 -3.02
N GLU A 406 -7.34 -17.50 -2.51
CA GLU A 406 -7.51 -16.09 -2.84
C GLU A 406 -6.37 -15.22 -2.27
N THR A 407 -5.57 -15.73 -1.36
CA THR A 407 -4.45 -14.99 -0.79
C THR A 407 -3.33 -14.85 -1.80
N ARG A 408 -2.97 -13.62 -2.10
CA ARG A 408 -1.85 -13.27 -2.97
C ARG A 408 -0.57 -13.19 -2.13
N LEU A 409 0.40 -13.99 -2.48
CA LEU A 409 1.72 -14.01 -1.86
C LEU A 409 2.77 -13.96 -2.98
N PHE A 410 3.84 -13.20 -2.77
CA PHE A 410 5.01 -13.11 -3.66
C PHE A 410 4.80 -12.43 -5.01
N ASP A 411 3.59 -12.02 -5.36
CA ASP A 411 3.34 -11.24 -6.55
C ASP A 411 3.37 -9.73 -6.27
N SER A 412 3.31 -8.92 -7.34
CA SER A 412 3.42 -7.46 -7.26
C SER A 412 4.85 -6.99 -6.90
N PHE A 413 4.97 -5.83 -6.28
CA PHE A 413 6.25 -5.19 -5.96
C PHE A 413 6.15 -4.37 -4.68
N CYS A 414 7.29 -4.12 -4.04
CA CYS A 414 7.43 -3.11 -3.01
C CYS A 414 8.40 -2.02 -3.46
N TYR A 415 8.41 -0.91 -2.75
CA TYR A 415 9.23 0.24 -3.07
C TYR A 415 9.88 0.84 -1.84
N GLY A 416 10.85 1.72 -2.08
CA GLY A 416 11.34 2.61 -1.05
C GLY A 416 12.11 3.79 -1.64
N MET A 417 12.17 4.87 -0.88
CA MET A 417 12.96 6.05 -1.20
C MET A 417 14.26 6.06 -0.40
N LEU A 418 15.38 6.23 -1.08
CA LEU A 418 16.67 6.47 -0.46
C LEU A 418 17.26 7.76 -1.03
N GLY A 419 17.10 8.86 -0.28
CA GLY A 419 17.33 10.20 -0.79
C GLY A 419 16.35 10.53 -1.93
N ASP A 420 16.85 10.90 -3.08
CA ASP A 420 16.07 11.17 -4.30
C ASP A 420 15.86 9.95 -5.20
N ARG A 421 16.41 8.78 -4.82
CA ARG A 421 16.31 7.53 -5.60
C ARG A 421 15.12 6.71 -5.16
N LEU A 422 14.30 6.31 -6.14
CA LEU A 422 13.26 5.31 -5.96
C LEU A 422 13.85 3.92 -6.20
N LEU A 423 13.62 3.02 -5.27
CA LEU A 423 13.96 1.61 -5.37
C LEU A 423 12.67 0.81 -5.55
N VAL A 424 12.66 -0.10 -6.50
CA VAL A 424 11.52 -0.98 -6.78
C VAL A 424 11.99 -2.42 -6.71
N PHE A 425 11.35 -3.21 -5.85
CA PHE A 425 11.69 -4.62 -5.64
C PHE A 425 10.53 -5.51 -6.04
N TYR A 426 10.82 -6.59 -6.73
CA TYR A 426 9.84 -7.62 -7.06
C TYR A 426 10.50 -8.98 -7.26
N GLY A 427 9.77 -10.06 -6.98
CA GLY A 427 10.15 -11.41 -7.38
C GLY A 427 9.88 -11.60 -8.88
N ASN A 428 10.81 -12.21 -9.61
CA ASN A 428 10.59 -12.54 -11.01
C ASN A 428 10.24 -14.02 -11.12
N THR A 429 8.97 -14.34 -11.34
CA THR A 429 8.50 -15.74 -11.47
C THR A 429 8.77 -16.31 -12.86
N ASN A 430 9.07 -15.45 -13.82
CA ASN A 430 9.37 -15.85 -15.19
C ASN A 430 10.82 -15.49 -15.54
N VAL A 431 11.63 -16.50 -15.85
CA VAL A 431 13.02 -16.36 -16.29
C VAL A 431 13.16 -15.76 -17.68
N ASP A 432 12.05 -15.48 -18.38
CA ASP A 432 12.08 -14.97 -19.75
C ASP A 432 12.56 -13.53 -19.86
N TYR A 433 12.72 -12.81 -18.75
CA TYR A 433 13.23 -11.44 -18.73
C TYR A 433 14.48 -11.30 -17.86
N LYS A 434 15.54 -10.78 -18.44
CA LYS A 434 16.78 -10.37 -17.74
C LYS A 434 17.12 -8.92 -18.02
N TRP A 435 17.71 -8.27 -17.05
CA TRP A 435 18.30 -6.95 -17.23
C TRP A 435 19.62 -7.07 -17.97
N LYS A 436 19.73 -6.38 -19.10
CA LYS A 436 20.95 -6.32 -19.88
C LYS A 436 21.74 -5.09 -19.48
N ASP A 437 22.99 -5.28 -19.05
CA ASP A 437 23.92 -4.20 -18.70
C ASP A 437 23.35 -3.14 -17.74
N GLY A 438 22.32 -3.53 -16.95
CA GLY A 438 21.65 -2.67 -15.99
C GLY A 438 20.74 -1.58 -16.57
N ALA A 439 20.66 -1.43 -17.91
CA ALA A 439 19.98 -0.30 -18.56
C ALA A 439 18.69 -0.66 -19.33
N GLY A 440 18.43 -1.93 -19.54
CA GLY A 440 17.26 -2.39 -20.28
C GLY A 440 16.94 -3.83 -19.98
N ARG A 441 15.79 -4.31 -20.47
CA ARG A 441 15.39 -5.70 -20.25
C ARG A 441 15.22 -6.41 -21.57
N GLU A 442 15.87 -7.55 -21.70
CA GLU A 442 15.72 -8.42 -22.87
C GLU A 442 14.91 -9.65 -22.54
N LEU A 443 14.13 -10.13 -23.51
CA LEU A 443 13.46 -11.41 -23.44
C LEU A 443 14.51 -12.53 -23.47
N TYR A 444 14.53 -13.36 -22.45
CA TYR A 444 15.46 -14.48 -22.36
C TYR A 444 14.89 -15.68 -23.12
N LYS A 445 15.54 -16.09 -24.20
CA LYS A 445 15.06 -17.16 -25.10
C LYS A 445 15.59 -18.55 -24.76
N GLU A 446 16.36 -18.74 -23.70
CA GLU A 446 16.81 -20.09 -23.35
C GLU A 446 15.67 -20.91 -22.75
N SER A 447 15.26 -21.93 -23.48
CA SER A 447 14.43 -23.02 -22.97
C SER A 447 15.22 -23.80 -21.92
N ILE A 448 14.99 -23.51 -20.66
CA ILE A 448 15.60 -24.25 -19.57
C ILE A 448 14.69 -25.42 -19.21
N PHE A 449 14.80 -26.50 -19.94
CA PHE A 449 14.23 -27.78 -19.52
C PHE A 449 14.75 -28.14 -18.13
N GLY A 450 13.90 -28.11 -17.12
CA GLY A 450 14.14 -28.68 -15.80
C GLY A 450 14.76 -27.77 -14.75
N LYS A 451 15.10 -26.51 -15.00
CA LYS A 451 15.57 -25.59 -13.95
C LYS A 451 14.40 -24.74 -13.44
N ARG A 452 13.81 -25.09 -12.31
CA ARG A 452 13.02 -24.14 -11.51
C ARG A 452 13.99 -23.10 -10.94
N VAL A 453 14.07 -21.94 -11.56
CA VAL A 453 14.69 -20.78 -10.92
C VAL A 453 13.70 -20.29 -9.88
N VAL A 454 14.07 -20.40 -8.62
CA VAL A 454 13.29 -19.88 -7.51
C VAL A 454 13.34 -18.36 -7.61
N ASN A 455 12.23 -17.74 -7.94
CA ASN A 455 11.90 -16.31 -7.96
C ASN A 455 13.06 -15.36 -7.65
N PRO A 456 13.98 -15.08 -8.59
CA PRO A 456 15.05 -14.13 -8.32
C PRO A 456 14.43 -12.76 -8.01
N THR A 457 14.94 -12.13 -6.97
CA THR A 457 14.51 -10.77 -6.65
C THR A 457 15.25 -9.79 -7.55
N CYS A 458 14.46 -8.97 -8.23
CA CYS A 458 14.96 -7.86 -9.04
C CYS A 458 14.91 -6.57 -8.22
N LEU A 459 15.96 -5.77 -8.35
CA LEU A 459 15.99 -4.38 -7.89
C LEU A 459 16.06 -3.47 -9.10
N VAL A 460 15.17 -2.49 -9.15
CA VAL A 460 15.23 -1.39 -10.11
C VAL A 460 15.45 -0.10 -9.36
N MET A 461 16.45 0.66 -9.77
CA MET A 461 16.76 1.98 -9.21
C MET A 461 16.40 3.04 -10.23
N ILE A 462 15.66 4.06 -9.80
CA ILE A 462 15.32 5.22 -10.62
C ILE A 462 15.80 6.46 -9.88
N ASP A 463 16.68 7.24 -10.50
CA ASP A 463 17.19 8.47 -9.88
C ASP A 463 16.18 9.63 -9.94
N GLY A 464 16.49 10.75 -9.29
CA GLY A 464 15.62 11.93 -9.27
C GLY A 464 15.31 12.53 -10.63
N LYS A 465 16.08 12.18 -11.67
CA LYS A 465 15.90 12.62 -13.07
C LYS A 465 15.18 11.60 -13.94
N GLY A 466 14.83 10.43 -13.37
CA GLY A 466 14.17 9.35 -14.08
C GLY A 466 15.13 8.38 -14.79
N SER A 467 16.44 8.46 -14.58
CA SER A 467 17.34 7.46 -15.15
C SER A 467 17.17 6.13 -14.41
N MET A 468 16.94 5.07 -15.16
CA MET A 468 16.58 3.76 -14.63
C MET A 468 17.71 2.74 -14.83
N LYS A 469 18.03 1.98 -13.77
CA LYS A 469 18.93 0.84 -13.79
C LYS A 469 18.31 -0.34 -13.06
N GLY A 470 18.37 -1.53 -13.61
CA GLY A 470 17.85 -2.76 -12.99
C GLY A 470 18.95 -3.81 -12.78
N VAL A 471 18.77 -4.63 -11.74
CA VAL A 471 19.65 -5.75 -11.39
C VAL A 471 18.80 -6.97 -11.05
N ASP A 472 19.07 -8.10 -11.68
CA ASP A 472 18.50 -9.40 -11.32
C ASP A 472 19.31 -10.04 -10.19
N ASN A 473 18.68 -10.89 -9.37
CA ASN A 473 19.29 -11.59 -8.22
C ASN A 473 19.94 -10.65 -7.20
N TYR A 474 19.32 -9.52 -6.97
CA TYR A 474 19.86 -8.44 -6.16
C TYR A 474 20.30 -8.86 -4.75
N TYR A 475 19.64 -9.78 -4.09
CA TYR A 475 19.99 -10.16 -2.70
C TYR A 475 21.34 -10.88 -2.55
N GLY A 476 22.16 -10.91 -3.61
CA GLY A 476 23.46 -11.56 -3.53
C GLY A 476 23.34 -13.01 -3.05
N TRP A 477 22.20 -13.65 -3.32
CA TRP A 477 22.03 -15.07 -3.22
C TRP A 477 22.96 -15.64 -4.29
N LYS A 478 24.25 -15.59 -3.95
CA LYS A 478 25.28 -16.23 -4.78
C LYS A 478 24.75 -17.62 -4.99
N GLU A 479 24.41 -17.90 -6.24
CA GLU A 479 24.23 -19.27 -6.68
C GLU A 479 25.40 -20.06 -6.14
N LYS A 480 25.23 -20.67 -4.99
CA LYS A 480 26.01 -21.84 -4.70
C LYS A 480 25.48 -22.85 -5.69
N THR A 481 26.20 -22.95 -6.78
CA THR A 481 26.01 -23.85 -7.89
C THR A 481 25.63 -25.24 -7.37
N GLY A 482 24.37 -25.50 -7.20
CA GLY A 482 23.78 -26.77 -6.86
C GLY A 482 22.33 -26.71 -7.29
N LEU A 483 21.94 -27.63 -8.15
CA LEU A 483 20.58 -27.79 -8.61
C LEU A 483 19.63 -27.74 -7.41
N PRO A 484 18.63 -26.85 -7.37
CA PRO A 484 17.67 -26.77 -6.25
C PRO A 484 17.02 -28.12 -5.90
N LEU A 485 16.87 -29.00 -6.88
CA LEU A 485 16.34 -30.34 -6.69
C LEU A 485 17.22 -31.27 -5.82
N LEU A 486 18.55 -31.15 -5.90
CA LEU A 486 19.47 -31.97 -5.10
C LEU A 486 19.54 -31.50 -3.65
N LYS A 487 19.36 -30.20 -3.41
CA LYS A 487 19.24 -29.64 -2.05
C LYS A 487 17.94 -30.00 -1.36
N PHE A 488 16.87 -30.21 -2.10
CA PHE A 488 15.60 -30.69 -1.58
C PHE A 488 15.73 -32.08 -0.92
N MET A 489 16.58 -32.95 -1.46
CA MET A 489 16.79 -34.28 -0.96
C MET A 489 17.73 -34.35 0.27
N ASP A 490 18.60 -33.36 0.44
CA ASP A 490 19.57 -33.30 1.54
C ASP A 490 19.11 -32.49 2.76
N GLY A 491 17.84 -32.11 2.85
CA GLY A 491 17.31 -31.29 3.95
C GLY A 491 17.88 -29.88 4.00
N ALA A 492 18.50 -29.41 2.92
CA ALA A 492 19.08 -28.07 2.84
C ALA A 492 18.00 -27.00 2.64
N THR A 493 18.22 -25.87 3.25
CA THR A 493 17.35 -24.69 3.31
C THR A 493 16.85 -24.25 1.94
N PHE A 494 15.53 -24.22 1.78
CA PHE A 494 14.87 -23.54 0.67
C PHE A 494 15.26 -22.06 0.65
N GLU A 495 15.42 -21.50 -0.54
CA GLU A 495 15.62 -20.07 -0.67
C GLU A 495 14.34 -19.33 -0.30
N MET A 496 14.49 -18.26 0.49
CA MET A 496 13.36 -17.39 0.85
C MET A 496 13.07 -16.43 -0.28
N SER A 497 11.79 -16.22 -0.53
CA SER A 497 11.31 -15.24 -1.50
C SER A 497 10.85 -13.97 -0.81
N LEU A 498 11.12 -12.81 -1.43
CA LEU A 498 10.56 -11.54 -1.00
C LEU A 498 9.03 -11.62 -1.05
N ASN A 499 8.38 -11.20 0.05
CA ASN A 499 6.95 -10.92 0.06
C ASN A 499 6.74 -9.40 -0.12
N PRO A 500 6.42 -8.92 -1.32
CA PRO A 500 6.35 -7.49 -1.58
C PRO A 500 5.10 -6.83 -1.00
N ALA A 501 4.12 -7.59 -0.52
CA ALA A 501 2.94 -7.04 0.14
C ALA A 501 3.26 -6.46 1.53
N THR A 502 4.39 -6.88 2.15
CA THR A 502 4.75 -6.54 3.52
C THR A 502 6.11 -5.85 3.56
N PHE A 503 6.09 -4.53 3.65
CA PHE A 503 7.29 -3.69 3.76
C PHE A 503 6.99 -2.39 4.50
N TYR A 504 8.02 -1.66 4.90
CA TYR A 504 7.90 -0.37 5.59
C TYR A 504 9.03 0.57 5.18
N GLN A 505 8.69 1.81 4.81
CA GLN A 505 9.65 2.87 4.57
C GLN A 505 10.05 3.49 5.91
N ALA A 506 11.27 3.21 6.36
CA ALA A 506 11.89 3.88 7.50
C ALA A 506 12.69 5.11 7.03
N GLU A 507 13.05 6.00 7.96
CA GLU A 507 13.84 7.20 7.65
C GLU A 507 15.22 6.87 7.02
N ASP A 508 15.85 5.78 7.48
CA ASP A 508 17.19 5.36 7.10
C ASP A 508 17.25 4.08 6.26
N GLY A 509 16.15 3.70 5.63
CA GLY A 509 16.10 2.53 4.77
C GLY A 509 14.72 1.92 4.60
N ILE A 510 14.66 0.71 4.06
CA ILE A 510 13.43 0.00 3.78
C ILE A 510 13.45 -1.32 4.53
N ILE A 511 12.45 -1.55 5.38
CA ILE A 511 12.25 -2.83 6.04
C ILE A 511 11.48 -3.73 5.08
N ILE A 512 11.99 -4.92 4.86
CA ILE A 512 11.46 -5.92 3.94
C ILE A 512 11.30 -7.27 4.62
N TYR A 513 10.36 -8.03 4.11
CA TYR A 513 10.01 -9.35 4.60
C TYR A 513 10.24 -10.41 3.54
N ALA A 514 10.86 -11.52 3.93
CA ALA A 514 11.05 -12.67 3.07
C ALA A 514 10.62 -13.95 3.79
N GLU A 515 10.00 -14.86 3.06
CA GLU A 515 9.56 -16.14 3.59
C GLU A 515 9.79 -17.29 2.62
N MET A 516 9.88 -18.50 3.16
CA MET A 516 9.95 -19.73 2.37
C MET A 516 8.60 -20.05 1.73
N PRO A 517 8.58 -20.57 0.51
CA PRO A 517 7.39 -21.18 -0.04
C PRO A 517 6.80 -22.20 0.92
N GLY A 518 5.51 -22.07 1.23
CA GLY A 518 4.86 -22.88 2.27
C GLY A 518 4.96 -22.28 3.68
N GLN A 519 5.55 -21.10 3.83
CA GLN A 519 5.55 -20.28 5.05
C GLN A 519 6.14 -20.96 6.29
N GLN A 520 7.07 -21.90 6.11
CA GLN A 520 7.70 -22.62 7.23
C GLN A 520 8.71 -21.77 7.98
N ARG A 521 9.41 -20.88 7.30
CA ARG A 521 10.42 -19.98 7.86
C ARG A 521 10.32 -18.62 7.21
N TYR A 522 10.72 -17.60 7.96
CA TYR A 522 10.75 -16.22 7.48
C TYR A 522 11.88 -15.43 8.11
N LYS A 523 12.16 -14.28 7.55
CA LYS A 523 13.07 -13.29 8.11
C LYS A 523 12.66 -11.89 7.71
N ILE A 524 13.06 -10.93 8.54
CA ILE A 524 12.94 -9.50 8.26
C ILE A 524 14.35 -8.95 8.09
N GLY A 525 14.48 -7.95 7.25
CA GLY A 525 15.74 -7.28 7.03
C GLY A 525 15.54 -5.82 6.66
N LYS A 526 16.63 -5.07 6.71
CA LYS A 526 16.66 -3.65 6.33
C LYS A 526 17.62 -3.43 5.19
N LEU A 527 17.10 -2.85 4.14
CA LEU A 527 17.91 -2.32 3.06
C LEU A 527 18.45 -0.96 3.51
N LYS A 528 19.78 -0.82 3.45
CA LYS A 528 20.51 0.42 3.73
C LYS A 528 21.35 0.81 2.52
N LEU A 529 21.63 2.09 2.38
CA LEU A 529 22.66 2.61 1.47
C LEU A 529 24.05 2.43 2.04
#